data_72c82ae3080334714fe739e8c61d4b3b
#
_entry.id   72c82ae3080334714fe739e8c61d4b3b
#
_cell.length_a   1.000
_cell.length_b   1.000
_cell.length_c   1.000
_cell.angle_alpha   90.00
_cell.angle_beta   90.00
_cell.angle_gamma   90.00
#
_symmetry.space_group_name_H-M   'P 1'
#
loop_
_entity.id
_entity.type
_entity.pdbx_description
1 polymer ?
#
loop_
_entity_poly.entity_id
_entity_poly.type
_entity_poly.pdbx_seq_one_letter_code
_entity_poly.pdbx_strand_id
1 'polypeptide(L)'
;MVTIIFAHPWHGSFNKAILDTVTTVLEQRNNEYQVIDLNKENFNPVMTEGELALYSKGKHKDPLVTKYQNMLKKTDEIIFIFPLWWYDTPAIFKGFLDKVMLKNFAYTESNTGLKGKLTHIKSAKVITTGQSPRWYLKYFAGNLIQKTFINTTLKGIGIKNAKWLHCGDVSKGAQVKREKFLQKLTIDI
;
A
#
# COMPACT_ATOMS: atom_id res chain seq x y z
N MET A 1 -11.45 12.05 -0.85
CA MET A 1 -10.05 12.01 -1.37
C MET A 1 -9.52 10.59 -1.33
N VAL A 2 -9.09 10.04 -2.47
CA VAL A 2 -8.42 8.73 -2.57
C VAL A 2 -6.91 8.94 -2.58
N THR A 3 -6.16 8.18 -1.77
CA THR A 3 -4.69 8.19 -1.84
C THR A 3 -4.18 6.87 -2.39
N ILE A 4 -3.40 6.94 -3.47
CA ILE A 4 -2.76 5.78 -4.09
C ILE A 4 -1.30 5.74 -3.67
N ILE A 5 -0.85 4.62 -3.09
CA ILE A 5 0.56 4.37 -2.78
C ILE A 5 1.10 3.37 -3.78
N PHE A 6 2.01 3.83 -4.62
CA PHE A 6 2.62 3.05 -5.69
C PHE A 6 4.08 2.73 -5.40
N ALA A 7 4.45 1.45 -5.49
CA ALA A 7 5.79 0.99 -5.21
C ALA A 7 6.27 0.05 -6.32
N HIS A 8 6.72 0.62 -7.44
CA HIS A 8 7.39 -0.10 -8.52
C HIS A 8 8.38 0.80 -9.25
N PRO A 9 9.66 0.40 -9.39
CA PRO A 9 10.69 1.28 -9.96
C PRO A 9 10.60 1.49 -11.48
N TRP A 10 9.93 0.58 -12.19
CA TRP A 10 9.84 0.63 -13.65
C TRP A 10 8.43 1.01 -14.12
N HIS A 11 8.33 2.16 -14.78
CA HIS A 11 7.07 2.68 -15.32
C HIS A 11 6.58 1.95 -16.61
N GLY A 12 7.34 1.03 -17.19
CA GLY A 12 6.89 0.08 -18.21
C GLY A 12 6.28 -1.20 -17.65
N SER A 13 6.07 -1.30 -16.34
CA SER A 13 5.59 -2.49 -15.66
C SER A 13 4.07 -2.66 -15.72
N PHE A 14 3.60 -3.89 -15.48
CA PHE A 14 2.17 -4.15 -15.32
C PHE A 14 1.58 -3.44 -14.08
N ASN A 15 2.37 -3.20 -13.03
CA ASN A 15 1.93 -2.37 -11.91
C ASN A 15 1.63 -0.92 -12.33
N LYS A 16 2.38 -0.37 -13.30
CA LYS A 16 2.08 0.95 -13.85
C LYS A 16 0.77 0.93 -14.67
N ALA A 17 0.53 -0.12 -15.46
CA ALA A 17 -0.75 -0.27 -16.15
C ALA A 17 -1.94 -0.36 -15.17
N ILE A 18 -1.74 -1.02 -14.01
CA ILE A 18 -2.73 -1.03 -12.92
C ILE A 18 -2.93 0.39 -12.36
N LEU A 19 -1.86 1.14 -12.08
CA LEU A 19 -1.96 2.53 -11.62
C LEU A 19 -2.75 3.38 -12.62
N ASP A 20 -2.41 3.30 -13.92
CA ASP A 20 -3.08 4.07 -14.98
C ASP A 20 -4.57 3.72 -15.08
N THR A 21 -4.91 2.43 -14.99
CA THR A 21 -6.32 2.00 -14.97
C THR A 21 -7.06 2.57 -13.77
N VAL A 22 -6.45 2.51 -12.58
CA VAL A 22 -7.05 3.04 -11.34
C VAL A 22 -7.27 4.55 -11.44
N THR A 23 -6.28 5.32 -11.89
CA THR A 23 -6.41 6.77 -12.02
C THR A 23 -7.45 7.15 -13.07
N THR A 24 -7.48 6.46 -14.22
CA THR A 24 -8.52 6.68 -15.25
C THR A 24 -9.93 6.44 -14.70
N VAL A 25 -10.14 5.37 -13.93
CA VAL A 25 -11.45 5.10 -13.32
C VAL A 25 -11.84 6.19 -12.32
N LEU A 26 -10.91 6.63 -11.49
CA LEU A 26 -11.18 7.70 -10.52
C LEU A 26 -11.53 9.03 -11.22
N GLU A 27 -10.82 9.37 -12.31
CA GLU A 27 -11.12 10.54 -13.15
C GLU A 27 -12.50 10.46 -13.79
N GLN A 28 -12.85 9.31 -14.39
CA GLN A 28 -14.16 9.08 -14.99
C GLN A 28 -15.32 9.19 -13.97
N ARG A 29 -15.05 8.88 -12.70
CA ARG A 29 -16.02 8.99 -11.60
C ARG A 29 -16.00 10.34 -10.90
N ASN A 30 -15.18 11.30 -11.37
CA ASN A 30 -14.94 12.58 -10.72
C ASN A 30 -14.50 12.47 -9.26
N ASN A 31 -13.76 11.41 -8.92
CA ASN A 31 -13.21 11.22 -7.59
C ASN A 31 -11.86 11.93 -7.48
N GLU A 32 -11.73 12.82 -6.50
CA GLU A 32 -10.44 13.43 -6.19
C GLU A 32 -9.45 12.39 -5.69
N TYR A 33 -8.24 12.38 -6.25
CA TYR A 33 -7.18 11.49 -5.84
C TYR A 33 -5.81 12.15 -5.80
N GLN A 34 -4.90 11.50 -5.11
CA GLN A 34 -3.48 11.86 -5.07
C GLN A 34 -2.62 10.59 -5.11
N VAL A 35 -1.43 10.69 -5.70
CA VAL A 35 -0.51 9.56 -5.85
C VAL A 35 0.78 9.82 -5.08
N ILE A 36 1.18 8.86 -4.27
CA ILE A 36 2.51 8.75 -3.67
C ILE A 36 3.26 7.68 -4.47
N ASP A 37 4.11 8.11 -5.40
CA ASP A 37 5.00 7.22 -6.15
C ASP A 37 6.36 7.17 -5.44
N LEU A 38 6.55 6.15 -4.62
CA LEU A 38 7.71 6.03 -3.75
C LEU A 38 9.03 6.02 -4.51
N ASN A 39 9.07 5.37 -5.69
CA ASN A 39 10.28 5.29 -6.50
C ASN A 39 10.55 6.61 -7.25
N LYS A 40 9.53 7.23 -7.84
CA LYS A 40 9.65 8.50 -8.55
C LYS A 40 10.07 9.64 -7.61
N GLU A 41 9.59 9.61 -6.37
CA GLU A 41 9.92 10.60 -5.34
C GLU A 41 11.27 10.31 -4.64
N ASN A 42 11.99 9.25 -5.05
CA ASN A 42 13.27 8.84 -4.46
C ASN A 42 13.17 8.65 -2.93
N PHE A 43 12.07 8.09 -2.45
CA PHE A 43 11.88 7.84 -1.03
C PHE A 43 12.95 6.87 -0.51
N ASN A 44 13.70 7.28 0.51
CA ASN A 44 14.67 6.39 1.15
C ASN A 44 13.98 5.47 2.17
N PRO A 45 13.90 4.15 1.90
CA PRO A 45 13.23 3.20 2.80
C PRO A 45 14.05 2.86 4.05
N VAL A 46 15.35 3.16 4.05
CA VAL A 46 16.25 2.78 5.14
C VAL A 46 16.11 3.75 6.30
N MET A 47 15.81 3.21 7.47
CA MET A 47 15.79 3.99 8.71
C MET A 47 17.22 4.24 9.18
N THR A 48 17.59 5.50 9.32
CA THR A 48 18.90 5.89 9.83
C THR A 48 18.93 5.84 11.37
N GLU A 49 20.14 5.81 11.94
CA GLU A 49 20.34 5.89 13.41
C GLU A 49 19.62 7.12 14.01
N GLY A 50 19.77 8.28 13.35
CA GLY A 50 19.14 9.53 13.80
C GLY A 50 17.61 9.52 13.72
N GLU A 51 17.02 8.77 12.79
CA GLU A 51 15.56 8.55 12.72
C GLU A 51 15.11 7.56 13.80
N LEU A 52 15.87 6.49 14.01
CA LEU A 52 15.57 5.50 15.04
C LEU A 52 15.59 6.12 16.44
N ALA A 53 16.51 7.04 16.72
CA ALA A 53 16.55 7.79 17.99
C ALA A 53 15.29 8.65 18.25
N LEU A 54 14.52 8.96 17.20
CA LEU A 54 13.27 9.71 17.28
C LEU A 54 12.02 8.83 17.23
N TYR A 55 12.16 7.56 16.84
CA TYR A 55 11.06 6.65 16.54
C TYR A 55 10.09 6.47 17.72
N SER A 56 10.60 6.19 18.91
CA SER A 56 9.78 6.02 20.11
C SER A 56 8.95 7.26 20.48
N LYS A 57 9.43 8.45 20.07
CA LYS A 57 8.75 9.74 20.27
C LYS A 57 7.73 10.05 19.16
N GLY A 58 7.63 9.20 18.13
CA GLY A 58 6.80 9.44 16.96
C GLY A 58 7.25 10.63 16.12
N LYS A 59 8.54 10.96 16.15
CA LYS A 59 9.15 12.07 15.40
C LYS A 59 10.02 11.54 14.26
N HIS A 60 10.22 12.37 13.25
CA HIS A 60 11.06 12.09 12.08
C HIS A 60 11.79 13.36 11.62
N LYS A 61 12.74 13.21 10.70
CA LYS A 61 13.48 14.31 10.08
C LYS A 61 13.22 14.41 8.57
N ASP A 62 12.71 13.35 7.96
CA ASP A 62 12.50 13.24 6.52
C ASP A 62 11.28 14.10 6.09
N PRO A 63 11.47 15.09 5.19
CA PRO A 63 10.38 15.94 4.73
C PRO A 63 9.33 15.17 3.93
N LEU A 64 9.70 14.07 3.24
CA LEU A 64 8.73 13.20 2.55
C LEU A 64 7.80 12.52 3.54
N VAL A 65 8.26 12.15 4.72
CA VAL A 65 7.40 11.59 5.78
C VAL A 65 6.34 12.62 6.19
N THR A 66 6.73 13.89 6.40
CA THR A 66 5.77 14.98 6.69
C THR A 66 4.74 15.12 5.56
N LYS A 67 5.21 15.15 4.30
CA LYS A 67 4.35 15.24 3.11
C LYS A 67 3.33 14.11 3.08
N TYR A 68 3.79 12.87 3.23
CA TYR A 68 2.92 11.69 3.15
C TYR A 68 1.92 11.63 4.32
N GLN A 69 2.34 11.96 5.53
CA GLN A 69 1.43 12.05 6.67
C GLN A 69 0.34 13.11 6.44
N ASN A 70 0.67 14.25 5.85
CA ASN A 70 -0.31 15.30 5.54
C ASN A 70 -1.28 14.86 4.42
N MET A 71 -0.81 14.09 3.44
CA MET A 71 -1.66 13.48 2.42
C MET A 71 -2.62 12.46 3.05
N LEU A 72 -2.11 11.58 3.92
CA LEU A 72 -2.90 10.55 4.60
C LEU A 72 -3.95 11.13 5.56
N LYS A 73 -3.71 12.29 6.17
CA LYS A 73 -4.73 12.98 7.00
C LYS A 73 -5.98 13.38 6.21
N LYS A 74 -5.87 13.59 4.90
CA LYS A 74 -6.97 13.99 4.01
C LYS A 74 -7.60 12.81 3.28
N THR A 75 -7.16 11.58 3.55
CA THR A 75 -7.51 10.36 2.84
C THR A 75 -8.77 9.73 3.42
N ASP A 76 -9.76 9.46 2.58
CA ASP A 76 -10.94 8.68 2.94
C ASP A 76 -10.81 7.20 2.53
N GLU A 77 -10.13 6.95 1.41
CA GLU A 77 -9.83 5.62 0.88
C GLU A 77 -8.37 5.53 0.47
N ILE A 78 -7.73 4.39 0.71
CA ILE A 78 -6.33 4.16 0.34
C ILE A 78 -6.20 2.95 -0.60
N ILE A 79 -5.41 3.12 -1.66
CA ILE A 79 -5.12 2.07 -2.64
C ILE A 79 -3.62 1.81 -2.65
N PHE A 80 -3.22 0.60 -2.33
CA PHE A 80 -1.83 0.16 -2.36
C PHE A 80 -1.60 -0.65 -3.64
N ILE A 81 -0.55 -0.31 -4.42
CA ILE A 81 -0.19 -1.01 -5.66
C ILE A 81 1.29 -1.38 -5.60
N PHE A 82 1.60 -2.69 -5.51
CA PHE A 82 2.98 -3.16 -5.45
C PHE A 82 3.12 -4.62 -5.91
N PRO A 83 4.32 -5.05 -6.38
CA PRO A 83 4.60 -6.45 -6.69
C PRO A 83 4.89 -7.22 -5.39
N LEU A 84 4.67 -8.53 -5.42
CA LEU A 84 5.18 -9.43 -4.39
C LEU A 84 6.58 -9.90 -4.79
N TRP A 85 7.58 -9.50 -4.03
CA TRP A 85 8.96 -9.96 -4.15
C TRP A 85 9.29 -10.86 -2.97
N TRP A 86 9.71 -12.08 -3.26
CA TRP A 86 9.95 -13.08 -2.22
C TRP A 86 8.73 -13.28 -1.27
N TYR A 87 7.52 -13.30 -1.87
CA TYR A 87 6.22 -13.46 -1.18
C TYR A 87 5.82 -12.31 -0.25
N ASP A 88 6.60 -11.23 -0.19
CA ASP A 88 6.35 -10.09 0.67
C ASP A 88 6.35 -8.77 -0.12
N THR A 89 6.19 -7.67 0.60
CA THR A 89 6.21 -6.31 0.06
C THR A 89 7.63 -5.91 -0.39
N PRO A 90 7.79 -5.05 -1.41
CA PRO A 90 9.09 -4.49 -1.75
C PRO A 90 9.69 -3.70 -0.57
N ALA A 91 11.03 -3.69 -0.47
CA ALA A 91 11.75 -2.98 0.59
C ALA A 91 11.34 -1.51 0.72
N ILE A 92 11.13 -0.81 -0.42
CA ILE A 92 10.69 0.59 -0.42
C ILE A 92 9.30 0.77 0.20
N PHE A 93 8.39 -0.19 -0.01
CA PHE A 93 7.05 -0.17 0.58
C PHE A 93 7.11 -0.49 2.08
N LYS A 94 7.92 -1.48 2.48
CA LYS A 94 8.13 -1.79 3.90
C LYS A 94 8.72 -0.58 4.64
N GLY A 95 9.74 0.07 4.05
CA GLY A 95 10.32 1.30 4.61
C GLY A 95 9.31 2.46 4.69
N PHE A 96 8.39 2.57 3.74
CA PHE A 96 7.28 3.52 3.84
C PHE A 96 6.42 3.24 5.09
N LEU A 97 6.07 1.98 5.35
CA LEU A 97 5.31 1.63 6.56
C LEU A 97 6.12 1.97 7.82
N ASP A 98 7.39 1.62 7.87
CA ASP A 98 8.25 1.81 9.03
C ASP A 98 8.49 3.30 9.35
N LYS A 99 8.66 4.14 8.33
CA LYS A 99 9.01 5.56 8.50
C LYS A 99 7.81 6.49 8.58
N VAL A 100 6.68 6.13 7.96
CA VAL A 100 5.49 7.00 7.88
C VAL A 100 4.46 6.66 8.96
N MET A 101 4.25 5.35 9.26
CA MET A 101 3.22 4.92 10.22
C MET A 101 3.71 5.01 11.67
N LEU A 102 4.17 6.19 12.07
CA LEU A 102 4.77 6.44 13.37
C LEU A 102 3.73 6.55 14.50
N LYS A 103 4.22 6.36 15.73
CA LYS A 103 3.48 6.67 16.96
C LYS A 103 2.96 8.11 16.93
N ASN A 104 1.81 8.33 17.52
CA ASN A 104 1.07 9.60 17.54
C ASN A 104 0.46 10.03 16.18
N PHE A 105 0.94 9.49 15.06
CA PHE A 105 0.31 9.67 13.74
C PHE A 105 -0.62 8.49 13.41
N ALA A 106 -0.08 7.29 13.22
CA ALA A 106 -0.85 6.13 12.80
C ALA A 106 -1.45 5.32 13.98
N TYR A 107 -0.82 5.38 15.13
CA TYR A 107 -1.26 4.68 16.33
C TYR A 107 -0.83 5.38 17.62
N THR A 108 -1.45 4.99 18.72
CA THR A 108 -0.99 5.23 20.09
C THR A 108 -0.87 3.91 20.84
N GLU A 109 -0.05 3.86 21.86
CA GLU A 109 0.01 2.74 22.79
C GLU A 109 -1.13 2.80 23.80
N SER A 110 -1.65 1.65 24.19
CA SER A 110 -2.64 1.48 25.25
C SER A 110 -2.27 0.26 26.10
N ASN A 111 -2.88 0.11 27.25
CA ASN A 111 -2.66 -1.03 28.15
C ASN A 111 -2.96 -2.39 27.51
N THR A 112 -3.76 -2.42 26.43
CA THR A 112 -4.18 -3.64 25.72
C THR A 112 -3.51 -3.79 24.36
N GLY A 113 -2.52 -2.96 24.01
CA GLY A 113 -1.82 -2.98 22.72
C GLY A 113 -1.91 -1.67 21.94
N LEU A 114 -1.87 -1.73 20.62
CA LEU A 114 -1.92 -0.54 19.77
C LEU A 114 -3.37 -0.08 19.54
N LYS A 115 -3.60 1.23 19.67
CA LYS A 115 -4.84 1.90 19.26
C LYS A 115 -4.60 2.69 17.97
N GLY A 116 -5.16 2.22 16.86
CA GLY A 116 -5.05 2.87 15.56
C GLY A 116 -5.72 4.23 15.51
N LYS A 117 -5.10 5.17 14.81
CA LYS A 117 -5.56 6.57 14.67
C LYS A 117 -6.06 6.92 13.28
N LEU A 118 -5.76 6.11 12.27
CA LEU A 118 -6.21 6.35 10.89
C LEU A 118 -7.63 5.84 10.63
N THR A 119 -8.52 5.99 11.62
CA THR A 119 -9.91 5.49 11.58
C THR A 119 -10.82 6.27 10.63
N HIS A 120 -10.38 7.45 10.18
CA HIS A 120 -11.06 8.23 9.14
C HIS A 120 -10.91 7.61 7.75
N ILE A 121 -9.89 6.78 7.53
CA ILE A 121 -9.73 6.01 6.28
C ILE A 121 -10.74 4.85 6.31
N LYS A 122 -11.80 4.99 5.53
CA LYS A 122 -12.97 4.09 5.56
C LYS A 122 -12.70 2.74 4.94
N SER A 123 -11.85 2.70 3.89
CA SER A 123 -11.54 1.48 3.15
C SER A 123 -10.11 1.48 2.60
N ALA A 124 -9.60 0.28 2.35
CA ALA A 124 -8.35 0.06 1.66
C ALA A 124 -8.49 -0.99 0.56
N LYS A 125 -7.84 -0.76 -0.59
CA LYS A 125 -7.64 -1.78 -1.62
C LYS A 125 -6.15 -2.10 -1.71
N VAL A 126 -5.80 -3.37 -1.58
CA VAL A 126 -4.43 -3.86 -1.70
C VAL A 126 -4.33 -4.61 -3.02
N ILE A 127 -3.68 -4.00 -4.01
CA ILE A 127 -3.56 -4.55 -5.37
C ILE A 127 -2.11 -5.03 -5.53
N THR A 128 -1.94 -6.33 -5.70
CA THR A 128 -0.62 -6.94 -5.81
C THR A 128 -0.46 -7.74 -7.09
N THR A 129 0.76 -7.84 -7.56
CA THR A 129 1.16 -8.66 -8.70
C THR A 129 2.25 -9.65 -8.29
N GLY A 130 2.38 -10.76 -9.00
CA GLY A 130 3.43 -11.74 -8.72
C GLY A 130 3.43 -12.89 -9.70
N GLN A 131 4.31 -13.88 -9.50
CA GLN A 131 4.33 -15.10 -10.30
C GLN A 131 3.35 -16.15 -9.79
N SER A 132 3.21 -16.26 -8.48
CA SER A 132 2.34 -17.26 -7.85
C SER A 132 0.86 -16.86 -7.96
N PRO A 133 -0.05 -17.81 -8.21
CA PRO A 133 -1.49 -17.53 -8.21
C PRO A 133 -2.01 -17.28 -6.79
N ARG A 134 -3.12 -16.53 -6.67
CA ARG A 134 -3.69 -16.15 -5.37
C ARG A 134 -4.01 -17.34 -4.45
N TRP A 135 -4.50 -18.45 -5.02
CA TRP A 135 -4.82 -19.63 -4.22
C TRP A 135 -3.57 -20.23 -3.54
N TYR A 136 -2.42 -20.26 -4.29
CA TYR A 136 -1.16 -20.73 -3.72
C TYR A 136 -0.69 -19.82 -2.57
N LEU A 137 -0.71 -18.49 -2.79
CA LEU A 137 -0.37 -17.53 -1.74
C LEU A 137 -1.24 -17.71 -0.50
N LYS A 138 -2.54 -17.99 -0.69
CA LYS A 138 -3.52 -18.11 0.39
C LYS A 138 -3.35 -19.39 1.22
N TYR A 139 -3.09 -20.52 0.58
CA TYR A 139 -3.15 -21.83 1.24
C TYR A 139 -1.77 -22.44 1.50
N PHE A 140 -0.74 -22.11 0.72
CA PHE A 140 0.57 -22.73 0.79
C PHE A 140 1.72 -21.77 1.14
N ALA A 141 1.63 -20.50 0.80
CA ALA A 141 2.67 -19.50 1.07
C ALA A 141 2.35 -18.59 2.28
N GLY A 142 1.67 -19.12 3.31
CA GLY A 142 1.44 -18.43 4.58
C GLY A 142 0.39 -17.33 4.56
N ASN A 143 -0.15 -16.91 3.39
CA ASN A 143 -1.17 -15.88 3.25
C ASN A 143 -0.75 -14.52 3.88
N LEU A 144 0.52 -14.14 3.69
CA LEU A 144 1.17 -13.03 4.40
C LEU A 144 0.45 -11.69 4.19
N ILE A 145 0.03 -11.39 2.96
CA ILE A 145 -0.68 -10.13 2.68
C ILE A 145 -1.97 -10.03 3.48
N GLN A 146 -2.76 -11.11 3.51
CA GLN A 146 -4.02 -11.10 4.28
C GLN A 146 -3.78 -11.09 5.79
N LYS A 147 -2.86 -11.95 6.27
CA LYS A 147 -2.65 -12.12 7.71
C LYS A 147 -1.83 -10.98 8.31
N THR A 148 -0.68 -10.67 7.72
CA THR A 148 0.27 -9.70 8.27
C THR A 148 -0.09 -8.28 7.87
N PHE A 149 -0.19 -7.99 6.56
CA PHE A 149 -0.41 -6.62 6.12
C PHE A 149 -1.86 -6.15 6.41
N ILE A 150 -2.88 -6.91 5.99
CA ILE A 150 -4.27 -6.47 6.14
C ILE A 150 -4.76 -6.66 7.59
N ASN A 151 -4.71 -7.89 8.10
CA ASN A 151 -5.34 -8.20 9.39
C ASN A 151 -4.56 -7.69 10.60
N THR A 152 -3.25 -7.47 10.47
CA THR A 152 -2.40 -6.99 11.58
C THR A 152 -2.05 -5.53 11.37
N THR A 153 -1.34 -5.18 10.29
CA THR A 153 -0.83 -3.81 10.11
C THR A 153 -1.97 -2.82 9.85
N LEU A 154 -2.80 -3.01 8.82
CA LEU A 154 -3.86 -2.05 8.49
C LEU A 154 -4.89 -1.94 9.61
N LYS A 155 -5.34 -3.05 10.19
CA LYS A 155 -6.24 -3.00 11.35
C LYS A 155 -5.60 -2.35 12.56
N GLY A 156 -4.32 -2.62 12.81
CA GLY A 156 -3.55 -2.04 13.92
C GLY A 156 -3.45 -0.52 13.85
N ILE A 157 -3.36 0.06 12.65
CA ILE A 157 -3.37 1.52 12.45
C ILE A 157 -4.77 2.12 12.31
N GLY A 158 -5.84 1.30 12.35
CA GLY A 158 -7.24 1.76 12.37
C GLY A 158 -8.03 1.55 11.09
N ILE A 159 -7.43 1.01 10.02
CA ILE A 159 -8.09 0.74 8.73
C ILE A 159 -8.69 -0.68 8.76
N LYS A 160 -10.00 -0.78 9.02
CA LYS A 160 -10.66 -2.08 9.29
C LYS A 160 -11.21 -2.77 8.06
N ASN A 161 -11.57 -2.01 7.02
CA ASN A 161 -12.18 -2.54 5.80
C ASN A 161 -11.14 -2.54 4.68
N ALA A 162 -10.57 -3.71 4.38
CA ALA A 162 -9.56 -3.85 3.33
C ALA A 162 -9.86 -5.04 2.42
N LYS A 163 -9.72 -4.83 1.09
CA LYS A 163 -9.89 -5.85 0.05
C LYS A 163 -8.55 -6.13 -0.61
N TRP A 164 -8.20 -7.41 -0.74
CA TRP A 164 -7.00 -7.84 -1.47
C TRP A 164 -7.35 -8.32 -2.87
N LEU A 165 -6.76 -7.68 -3.87
CA LEU A 165 -6.82 -8.04 -5.30
C LEU A 165 -5.42 -8.48 -5.75
N HIS A 166 -5.31 -9.61 -6.43
CA HIS A 166 -4.02 -10.16 -6.84
C HIS A 166 -4.05 -10.68 -8.27
N CYS A 167 -3.07 -10.27 -9.06
CA CYS A 167 -2.79 -10.83 -10.39
C CYS A 167 -1.52 -11.69 -10.32
N GLY A 168 -1.68 -13.00 -10.44
CA GLY A 168 -0.57 -13.96 -10.54
C GLY A 168 -0.13 -14.17 -11.99
N ASP A 169 1.01 -14.88 -12.18
CA ASP A 169 1.60 -15.24 -13.49
C ASP A 169 1.90 -14.03 -14.38
N VAL A 170 2.30 -12.91 -13.79
CA VAL A 170 2.40 -11.62 -14.50
C VAL A 170 3.42 -11.64 -15.64
N SER A 171 4.58 -12.31 -15.49
CA SER A 171 5.61 -12.32 -16.53
C SER A 171 5.44 -13.45 -17.56
N LYS A 172 4.89 -14.59 -17.13
CA LYS A 172 4.75 -15.79 -17.99
C LYS A 172 3.31 -16.05 -18.45
N GLY A 173 2.33 -15.41 -17.80
CA GLY A 173 0.92 -15.59 -18.12
C GLY A 173 0.51 -14.93 -19.44
N ALA A 174 -0.57 -15.45 -20.04
CA ALA A 174 -1.14 -14.89 -21.24
C ALA A 174 -1.56 -13.43 -21.05
N GLN A 175 -1.37 -12.60 -22.09
CA GLN A 175 -1.77 -11.19 -22.08
C GLN A 175 -3.25 -11.00 -21.72
N VAL A 176 -4.12 -11.87 -22.23
CA VAL A 176 -5.56 -11.88 -21.92
C VAL A 176 -5.86 -11.93 -20.41
N LYS A 177 -5.02 -12.61 -19.62
CA LYS A 177 -5.19 -12.65 -18.16
C LYS A 177 -4.95 -11.28 -17.51
N ARG A 178 -3.93 -10.57 -17.98
CA ARG A 178 -3.61 -9.21 -17.52
C ARG A 178 -4.72 -8.23 -17.92
N GLU A 179 -5.19 -8.30 -19.17
CA GLU A 179 -6.29 -7.47 -19.67
C GLU A 179 -7.60 -7.69 -18.89
N LYS A 180 -7.98 -8.96 -18.66
CA LYS A 180 -9.14 -9.30 -17.82
C LYS A 180 -9.00 -8.77 -16.39
N PHE A 181 -7.77 -8.78 -15.84
CA PHE A 181 -7.54 -8.20 -14.50
C PHE A 181 -7.75 -6.69 -14.50
N LEU A 182 -7.24 -5.96 -15.52
CA LEU A 182 -7.46 -4.51 -15.64
C LEU A 182 -8.96 -4.20 -15.82
N GLN A 183 -9.67 -4.94 -16.67
CA GLN A 183 -11.13 -4.80 -16.82
C GLN A 183 -11.87 -5.02 -15.50
N LYS A 184 -11.48 -6.02 -14.72
CA LYS A 184 -12.08 -6.25 -13.40
C LYS A 184 -11.83 -5.09 -12.44
N LEU A 185 -10.66 -4.44 -12.51
CA LEU A 185 -10.37 -3.27 -11.66
C LEU A 185 -11.32 -2.12 -11.94
N THR A 186 -11.83 -1.93 -13.17
CA THR A 186 -12.78 -0.85 -13.47
C THR A 186 -14.11 -1.00 -12.72
N ILE A 187 -14.42 -2.20 -12.25
CA ILE A 187 -15.61 -2.49 -11.44
C ILE A 187 -15.27 -2.43 -9.95
N ASP A 188 -14.08 -2.90 -9.58
CA ASP A 188 -13.67 -3.06 -8.18
C ASP A 188 -13.19 -1.74 -7.53
N ILE A 189 -12.79 -0.73 -8.32
CA ILE A 189 -12.36 0.59 -7.87
C ILE A 189 -13.56 1.49 -7.72
#